data_4185cec9726188864ee713a8212fd820
#
_entry.id   4185cec9726188864ee713a8212fd820
#
_cell.length_a   1.000
_cell.length_b   1.000
_cell.length_c   1.000
_cell.angle_alpha   90.00
_cell.angle_beta   90.00
_cell.angle_gamma   90.00
#
_symmetry.space_group_name_H-M   'P 1'
#
loop_
_entity.id
_entity.type
_entity.pdbx_description
1 polymer ?
#
loop_
_entity_poly.entity_id
_entity_poly.type
_entity_poly.pdbx_seq_one_letter_code
_entity_poly.pdbx_strand_id
1 'polypeptide(L)'
;MKTAAITVSIIAGLLATSALAAPRPLSDLQLSQVVAGDDFTIVNEISDQNSVGAPTTDPLLVNSWGLSMGTGTFLWVANNGTGTTTLYDPTSFGKIPLNVTVAGPGGATSAPTGTVFTSLTGDSFPVSEAGKTGHSLFLFDGEDGTISGWSPSVTLANTIVAVDHSAQGDVFKGLTLLNNGSAPFIYAADFAHNRVEVFNNQFHQVSSFTDPSLPAGYSPFNVQALNGLVYVAFAQHGEGLDEVHGAGLGYVDVYSASGHKITTLIANGALNAPWGLTIAPASFGQFAGDLLVGNFGDGKINAYNPTTGAFVGTLNSAGGAPLAIDGLWALRQGPDGTVVFSSGPNDESHGLVGVIRPNWAAASWAFRSHVQLVH
;
A
#
# COMPACT_ATOMS: atom_id res chain seq x y z
N MET A 1 -76.96 -35.78 23.28
CA MET A 1 -75.61 -35.32 22.79
C MET A 1 -75.91 -34.16 21.88
N LYS A 2 -75.56 -32.95 22.29
CA LYS A 2 -75.83 -31.72 21.57
C LYS A 2 -74.53 -31.25 20.90
N THR A 3 -74.51 -31.23 19.59
CA THR A 3 -73.40 -30.73 18.78
C THR A 3 -73.55 -29.22 18.62
N ALA A 4 -72.60 -28.46 19.14
CA ALA A 4 -72.54 -27.01 18.99
C ALA A 4 -71.76 -26.68 17.71
N ALA A 5 -72.40 -25.97 16.78
CA ALA A 5 -71.76 -25.41 15.59
C ALA A 5 -71.11 -24.05 15.94
N ILE A 6 -69.81 -23.90 15.68
CA ILE A 6 -69.09 -22.63 15.82
C ILE A 6 -69.12 -21.94 14.47
N THR A 7 -69.76 -20.77 14.41
CA THR A 7 -69.78 -19.91 13.23
C THR A 7 -68.54 -19.04 13.23
N VAL A 8 -67.67 -19.17 12.25
CA VAL A 8 -66.51 -18.30 12.05
C VAL A 8 -66.90 -17.12 11.15
N SER A 9 -66.97 -15.94 11.70
CA SER A 9 -67.12 -14.71 10.92
C SER A 9 -65.82 -14.29 10.30
N ILE A 10 -65.76 -14.31 8.96
CA ILE A 10 -64.63 -13.77 8.19
C ILE A 10 -64.77 -12.25 8.08
N ILE A 11 -63.90 -11.51 8.76
CA ILE A 11 -63.74 -10.07 8.56
C ILE A 11 -62.83 -9.90 7.37
N ALA A 12 -63.35 -9.39 6.25
CA ALA A 12 -62.59 -8.99 5.09
C ALA A 12 -61.83 -7.67 5.43
N GLY A 13 -60.59 -7.77 5.81
CA GLY A 13 -59.68 -6.63 5.92
C GLY A 13 -59.23 -6.16 4.58
N LEU A 14 -59.52 -4.90 4.24
CA LEU A 14 -59.04 -4.20 3.06
C LEU A 14 -57.48 -4.11 3.14
N LEU A 15 -56.78 -4.90 2.37
CA LEU A 15 -55.36 -4.73 2.12
C LEU A 15 -55.18 -3.52 1.19
N ALA A 16 -54.87 -2.36 1.74
CA ALA A 16 -54.35 -1.25 0.99
C ALA A 16 -52.93 -1.64 0.48
N THR A 17 -52.82 -2.00 -0.78
CA THR A 17 -51.54 -2.16 -1.45
C THR A 17 -50.94 -0.76 -1.63
N SER A 18 -50.03 -0.39 -0.73
CA SER A 18 -49.13 0.73 -0.99
C SER A 18 -48.24 0.33 -2.15
N ALA A 19 -48.54 0.86 -3.34
CA ALA A 19 -47.65 0.77 -4.47
C ALA A 19 -46.33 1.43 -4.07
N LEU A 20 -45.24 0.63 -3.96
CA LEU A 20 -43.90 1.20 -3.91
C LEU A 20 -43.72 2.04 -5.17
N ALA A 21 -43.58 3.36 -4.98
CA ALA A 21 -43.25 4.26 -6.06
C ALA A 21 -41.93 3.77 -6.67
N ALA A 22 -41.92 3.60 -7.99
CA ALA A 22 -40.70 3.31 -8.71
C ALA A 22 -39.63 4.33 -8.35
N PRO A 23 -38.37 3.94 -8.20
CA PRO A 23 -37.30 4.87 -7.91
C PRO A 23 -37.30 5.95 -8.98
N ARG A 24 -37.45 7.23 -8.57
CA ARG A 24 -37.37 8.36 -9.49
C ARG A 24 -35.93 8.46 -9.98
N PRO A 25 -35.69 8.64 -11.28
CA PRO A 25 -34.35 8.96 -11.76
C PRO A 25 -33.87 10.24 -11.06
N LEU A 26 -32.62 10.25 -10.63
CA LEU A 26 -31.97 11.43 -10.08
C LEU A 26 -32.02 12.55 -11.14
N SER A 27 -32.33 13.79 -10.71
CA SER A 27 -32.24 14.93 -11.60
C SER A 27 -30.79 15.19 -12.00
N ASP A 28 -30.55 15.83 -13.12
CA ASP A 28 -29.21 16.21 -13.58
C ASP A 28 -28.40 16.97 -12.51
N LEU A 29 -29.12 17.75 -11.64
CA LEU A 29 -28.50 18.41 -10.49
C LEU A 29 -28.06 17.40 -9.39
N GLN A 30 -28.82 16.33 -9.17
CA GLN A 30 -28.48 15.27 -8.22
C GLN A 30 -27.39 14.36 -8.76
N LEU A 31 -27.39 14.12 -10.08
CA LEU A 31 -26.30 13.43 -10.77
C LEU A 31 -25.03 14.27 -10.78
N SER A 32 -25.12 15.58 -11.02
CA SER A 32 -23.95 16.48 -10.92
C SER A 32 -23.44 16.66 -9.50
N GLN A 33 -24.30 16.57 -8.47
CA GLN A 33 -23.88 16.56 -7.08
C GLN A 33 -23.23 15.21 -6.66
N VAL A 34 -23.61 14.12 -7.30
CA VAL A 34 -22.95 12.81 -7.10
C VAL A 34 -21.61 12.75 -7.84
N VAL A 35 -21.51 13.45 -8.98
CA VAL A 35 -20.26 13.57 -9.76
C VAL A 35 -19.34 14.66 -9.22
N ALA A 36 -19.86 15.67 -8.51
CA ALA A 36 -19.06 16.74 -7.91
C ALA A 36 -18.34 16.35 -6.61
N GLY A 37 -18.39 15.08 -6.20
CA GLY A 37 -17.83 14.57 -4.95
C GLY A 37 -16.64 13.59 -5.13
N ASP A 38 -15.91 13.66 -6.22
CA ASP A 38 -14.66 12.88 -6.40
C ASP A 38 -13.47 13.57 -5.73
N ASP A 39 -13.74 14.23 -4.61
CA ASP A 39 -12.74 14.81 -3.73
C ASP A 39 -12.33 13.82 -2.67
N PHE A 40 -11.12 13.99 -2.17
CA PHE A 40 -10.54 13.10 -1.18
C PHE A 40 -10.15 13.87 0.08
N THR A 41 -10.17 13.16 1.20
CA THR A 41 -9.69 13.65 2.49
C THR A 41 -8.55 12.77 2.97
N ILE A 42 -7.49 13.40 3.47
CA ILE A 42 -6.42 12.75 4.21
C ILE A 42 -6.80 12.74 5.69
N VAL A 43 -6.69 11.59 6.33
CA VAL A 43 -6.86 11.44 7.77
C VAL A 43 -5.56 10.88 8.34
N ASN A 44 -4.92 11.64 9.23
CA ASN A 44 -3.73 11.20 9.93
C ASN A 44 -4.13 10.18 11.01
N GLU A 45 -3.52 9.01 11.02
CA GLU A 45 -3.88 7.93 11.95
C GLU A 45 -2.76 7.64 12.96
N ILE A 46 -1.50 7.68 12.53
CA ILE A 46 -0.34 7.39 13.37
C ILE A 46 0.77 8.38 13.03
N SER A 47 1.44 8.94 14.04
CA SER A 47 2.62 9.79 13.84
C SER A 47 3.60 9.63 15.01
N ASP A 48 4.87 9.95 14.81
CA ASP A 48 5.84 10.14 15.88
C ASP A 48 5.61 11.44 16.67
N GLN A 49 4.79 12.35 16.11
CA GLN A 49 4.52 13.68 16.65
C GLN A 49 3.08 13.86 17.13
N ASN A 50 2.91 14.25 18.41
CA ASN A 50 1.59 14.62 18.95
C ASN A 50 0.96 15.84 18.25
N SER A 51 1.77 16.70 17.64
CA SER A 51 1.32 17.97 17.03
C SER A 51 0.51 17.82 15.76
N VAL A 52 0.61 16.67 15.07
CA VAL A 52 -0.12 16.43 13.81
C VAL A 52 -1.56 15.93 14.00
N GLY A 53 -1.97 15.73 15.26
CA GLY A 53 -3.35 15.34 15.61
C GLY A 53 -3.74 13.92 15.23
N ALA A 54 -2.77 13.03 15.01
CA ALA A 54 -3.01 11.61 14.80
C ALA A 54 -3.49 10.96 16.12
N PRO A 55 -4.48 10.03 16.10
CA PRO A 55 -4.95 9.34 17.29
C PRO A 55 -3.88 8.50 17.99
N THR A 56 -2.96 7.92 17.22
CA THR A 56 -1.87 7.09 17.75
C THR A 56 -0.54 7.81 17.60
N THR A 57 0.21 7.93 18.71
CA THR A 57 1.59 8.45 18.71
C THR A 57 2.57 7.31 18.95
N ASP A 58 3.57 7.18 18.06
CA ASP A 58 4.61 6.18 18.16
C ASP A 58 5.97 6.77 17.83
N PRO A 59 6.87 6.99 18.82
CA PRO A 59 8.17 7.60 18.60
C PRO A 59 9.12 6.75 17.73
N LEU A 60 8.79 5.49 17.43
CA LEU A 60 9.55 4.66 16.52
C LEU A 60 9.15 4.85 15.06
N LEU A 61 8.02 5.50 14.80
CA LEU A 61 7.52 5.77 13.45
C LEU A 61 8.26 6.95 12.83
N VAL A 62 9.55 6.79 12.48
CA VAL A 62 10.36 7.83 11.83
C VAL A 62 10.73 7.38 10.43
N ASN A 63 10.52 8.26 9.46
CA ASN A 63 10.72 8.00 8.03
C ASN A 63 10.08 6.67 7.61
N SER A 64 8.76 6.63 7.63
CA SER A 64 8.00 5.40 7.41
C SER A 64 7.82 5.14 5.93
N TRP A 65 8.45 4.06 5.40
CA TRP A 65 8.43 3.70 3.99
C TRP A 65 7.39 2.62 3.67
N GLY A 66 7.77 1.36 3.75
CA GLY A 66 6.97 0.23 3.33
C GLY A 66 5.79 -0.08 4.25
N LEU A 67 4.67 -0.48 3.65
CA LEU A 67 3.46 -0.94 4.34
C LEU A 67 3.14 -2.37 3.92
N SER A 68 2.96 -3.26 4.88
CA SER A 68 2.59 -4.65 4.60
C SER A 68 1.47 -5.15 5.51
N MET A 69 0.59 -5.97 4.96
CA MET A 69 -0.50 -6.61 5.69
C MET A 69 -1.00 -7.81 4.90
N GLY A 70 -1.20 -8.94 5.56
CA GLY A 70 -1.91 -10.10 5.02
C GLY A 70 -3.31 -10.22 5.60
N THR A 71 -4.12 -11.11 5.05
CA THR A 71 -5.43 -11.42 5.61
C THR A 71 -5.28 -11.96 7.03
N GLY A 72 -5.91 -11.29 8.00
CA GLY A 72 -5.87 -11.67 9.41
C GLY A 72 -4.57 -11.29 10.14
N THR A 73 -3.72 -10.44 9.55
CA THR A 73 -2.53 -9.90 10.21
C THR A 73 -2.70 -8.42 10.56
N PHE A 74 -1.78 -7.90 11.35
CA PHE A 74 -1.66 -6.47 11.63
C PHE A 74 -1.04 -5.73 10.43
N LEU A 75 -1.21 -4.41 10.40
CA LEU A 75 -0.47 -3.53 9.52
C LEU A 75 0.96 -3.39 10.04
N TRP A 76 1.93 -3.75 9.22
CA TRP A 76 3.36 -3.61 9.50
C TRP A 76 3.90 -2.42 8.73
N VAL A 77 4.71 -1.61 9.41
CA VAL A 77 5.31 -0.39 8.86
C VAL A 77 6.82 -0.49 8.99
N ALA A 78 7.54 -0.36 7.88
CA ALA A 78 8.99 -0.26 7.87
C ALA A 78 9.41 1.17 8.22
N ASN A 79 10.12 1.35 9.34
CA ASN A 79 10.56 2.65 9.83
C ASN A 79 12.04 2.81 9.53
N ASN A 80 12.36 3.43 8.41
CA ASN A 80 13.73 3.61 7.93
C ASN A 80 14.60 4.37 8.94
N GLY A 81 14.08 5.47 9.48
CA GLY A 81 14.84 6.35 10.38
C GLY A 81 15.17 5.74 11.76
N THR A 82 14.46 4.67 12.18
CA THR A 82 14.75 3.99 13.47
C THR A 82 15.25 2.56 13.29
N GLY A 83 15.28 2.04 12.08
CA GLY A 83 15.67 0.65 11.81
C GLY A 83 14.75 -0.38 12.45
N THR A 84 13.47 -0.05 12.56
CA THR A 84 12.47 -0.89 13.20
C THR A 84 11.30 -1.17 12.27
N THR A 85 10.48 -2.14 12.64
CA THR A 85 9.13 -2.25 12.13
C THR A 85 8.16 -2.26 13.31
N THR A 86 7.08 -1.51 13.15
CA THR A 86 6.01 -1.35 14.15
C THR A 86 4.69 -1.86 13.59
N LEU A 87 3.82 -2.30 14.50
CA LEU A 87 2.60 -2.99 14.15
C LEU A 87 1.38 -2.24 14.67
N TYR A 88 0.33 -2.22 13.84
CA TYR A 88 -0.92 -1.55 14.20
C TYR A 88 -2.13 -2.39 13.81
N ASP A 89 -3.20 -2.25 14.56
CA ASP A 89 -4.50 -2.78 14.16
C ASP A 89 -4.95 -2.10 12.85
N PRO A 90 -5.30 -2.85 11.81
CA PRO A 90 -5.56 -2.25 10.49
C PRO A 90 -6.85 -1.43 10.39
N THR A 91 -7.71 -1.48 11.42
CA THR A 91 -9.00 -0.77 11.44
C THR A 91 -8.97 0.44 12.36
N SER A 92 -8.43 0.28 13.56
CA SER A 92 -8.36 1.35 14.57
C SER A 92 -7.05 2.11 14.57
N PHE A 93 -6.03 1.61 13.87
CA PHE A 93 -4.65 2.11 13.86
C PHE A 93 -4.00 2.19 15.25
N GLY A 94 -4.60 1.49 16.23
CA GLY A 94 -4.04 1.33 17.56
C GLY A 94 -2.75 0.51 17.53
N LYS A 95 -1.72 0.97 18.26
CA LYS A 95 -0.41 0.29 18.32
C LYS A 95 -0.52 -1.08 18.96
N ILE A 96 0.05 -2.10 18.32
CA ILE A 96 0.27 -3.43 18.90
C ILE A 96 1.60 -3.38 19.69
N PRO A 97 1.65 -3.90 20.94
CA PRO A 97 2.82 -3.77 21.80
C PRO A 97 3.95 -4.75 21.42
N LEU A 98 4.32 -4.75 20.14
CA LEU A 98 5.44 -5.48 19.57
C LEU A 98 6.25 -4.51 18.69
N ASN A 99 7.52 -4.33 19.01
CA ASN A 99 8.47 -3.63 18.18
C ASN A 99 9.52 -4.63 17.74
N VAL A 100 9.85 -4.63 16.45
CA VAL A 100 10.83 -5.56 15.88
C VAL A 100 11.97 -4.75 15.29
N THR A 101 13.20 -5.05 15.68
CA THR A 101 14.39 -4.46 15.05
C THR A 101 14.61 -5.12 13.69
N VAL A 102 14.80 -4.35 12.64
CA VAL A 102 15.17 -4.88 11.33
C VAL A 102 16.68 -5.03 11.28
N ALA A 103 17.12 -6.29 11.12
CA ALA A 103 18.54 -6.65 11.14
C ALA A 103 19.20 -6.25 9.81
N GLY A 104 20.38 -5.64 9.94
CA GLY A 104 21.29 -5.30 8.85
C GLY A 104 22.58 -6.12 8.86
N PRO A 105 23.57 -5.78 8.03
CA PRO A 105 24.79 -6.54 7.86
C PRO A 105 25.64 -6.58 9.15
N GLY A 106 26.26 -7.72 9.40
CA GLY A 106 27.20 -7.88 10.53
C GLY A 106 26.58 -7.69 11.91
N GLY A 107 25.26 -7.75 12.06
CA GLY A 107 24.52 -7.53 13.31
C GLY A 107 24.18 -6.06 13.60
N ALA A 108 24.35 -5.18 12.64
CA ALA A 108 23.87 -3.79 12.70
C ALA A 108 22.35 -3.75 12.57
N THR A 109 21.76 -2.60 12.80
CA THR A 109 20.38 -2.29 12.48
C THR A 109 20.32 -1.80 11.04
N SER A 110 19.36 -2.31 10.24
CA SER A 110 19.13 -1.89 8.87
C SER A 110 18.42 -0.53 8.81
N ALA A 111 18.44 0.11 7.64
CA ALA A 111 17.53 1.18 7.25
C ALA A 111 16.46 0.59 6.30
N PRO A 112 15.35 0.02 6.85
CA PRO A 112 14.40 -0.73 6.06
C PRO A 112 13.57 0.20 5.16
N THR A 113 13.34 -0.27 3.92
CA THR A 113 12.59 0.45 2.89
C THR A 113 11.27 -0.26 2.59
N GLY A 114 11.28 -1.36 1.86
CA GLY A 114 10.09 -2.13 1.57
C GLY A 114 9.77 -3.18 2.65
N THR A 115 8.54 -3.64 2.65
CA THR A 115 8.12 -4.80 3.44
C THR A 115 7.00 -5.56 2.74
N VAL A 116 7.01 -6.88 2.85
CA VAL A 116 5.95 -7.74 2.30
C VAL A 116 5.55 -8.84 3.27
N PHE A 117 4.26 -9.15 3.26
CA PHE A 117 3.72 -10.35 3.89
C PHE A 117 3.89 -11.54 2.94
N THR A 118 4.38 -12.66 3.46
CA THR A 118 4.57 -13.88 2.67
C THR A 118 3.33 -14.77 2.71
N SER A 119 3.06 -15.35 3.88
CA SER A 119 1.98 -16.28 4.16
C SER A 119 1.94 -16.56 5.67
N LEU A 120 0.82 -17.00 6.20
CA LEU A 120 0.73 -17.48 7.60
C LEU A 120 1.24 -18.92 7.75
N THR A 121 1.39 -19.64 6.65
CA THR A 121 1.78 -21.07 6.64
C THR A 121 2.69 -21.37 5.47
N GLY A 122 3.50 -22.42 5.58
CA GLY A 122 4.37 -22.90 4.50
C GLY A 122 5.83 -22.98 4.93
N ASP A 123 6.67 -23.35 3.98
CA ASP A 123 8.12 -23.56 4.18
C ASP A 123 8.97 -22.58 3.37
N SER A 124 8.33 -21.55 2.75
CA SER A 124 9.03 -20.55 1.96
C SER A 124 9.74 -19.55 2.87
N PHE A 125 10.86 -19.02 2.39
CA PHE A 125 11.62 -17.97 3.09
C PHE A 125 12.05 -18.37 4.50
N PRO A 126 12.74 -19.54 4.68
CA PRO A 126 13.18 -19.98 5.98
C PRO A 126 14.31 -19.11 6.53
N VAL A 127 14.22 -18.77 7.81
CA VAL A 127 15.28 -18.09 8.55
C VAL A 127 15.67 -18.90 9.78
N SER A 128 16.92 -18.77 10.23
CA SER A 128 17.43 -19.55 11.34
C SER A 128 18.29 -18.72 12.26
N GLU A 129 18.05 -18.85 13.56
CA GLU A 129 18.85 -18.22 14.61
C GLU A 129 18.87 -19.10 15.87
N ALA A 130 20.03 -19.17 16.53
CA ALA A 130 20.20 -19.90 17.79
C ALA A 130 19.70 -21.38 17.78
N GLY A 131 19.84 -22.06 16.63
CA GLY A 131 19.43 -23.47 16.44
C GLY A 131 17.92 -23.65 16.19
N LYS A 132 17.14 -22.59 16.05
CA LYS A 132 15.76 -22.64 15.61
C LYS A 132 15.66 -22.24 14.14
N THR A 133 14.76 -22.87 13.40
CA THR A 133 14.43 -22.53 12.01
C THR A 133 12.93 -22.33 11.89
N GLY A 134 12.51 -21.33 11.12
CA GLY A 134 11.11 -21.05 10.87
C GLY A 134 10.90 -20.30 9.57
N HIS A 135 9.69 -20.42 9.06
CA HIS A 135 9.18 -19.64 7.92
C HIS A 135 9.06 -18.16 8.29
N SER A 136 9.50 -17.26 7.41
CA SER A 136 9.32 -15.83 7.58
C SER A 136 7.91 -15.42 7.18
N LEU A 137 7.17 -14.75 8.08
CA LEU A 137 5.84 -14.21 7.80
C LEU A 137 5.93 -12.86 7.09
N PHE A 138 6.97 -12.10 7.39
CA PHE A 138 7.24 -10.80 6.77
C PHE A 138 8.70 -10.72 6.35
N LEU A 139 8.92 -10.08 5.22
CA LEU A 139 10.26 -9.78 4.70
C LEU A 139 10.44 -8.28 4.63
N PHE A 140 11.69 -7.86 4.78
CA PHE A 140 12.13 -6.46 4.73
C PHE A 140 13.38 -6.39 3.89
N ASP A 141 13.50 -5.38 3.04
CA ASP A 141 14.76 -4.98 2.44
C ASP A 141 15.23 -3.64 3.04
N GLY A 142 16.47 -3.28 2.76
CA GLY A 142 17.06 -2.07 3.29
C GLY A 142 18.11 -1.45 2.39
N GLU A 143 18.38 -0.18 2.63
CA GLU A 143 19.39 0.60 1.90
C GLU A 143 20.83 0.09 2.10
N ASP A 144 21.02 -0.77 3.07
CA ASP A 144 22.30 -1.45 3.36
C ASP A 144 22.54 -2.70 2.49
N GLY A 145 21.66 -2.98 1.52
CA GLY A 145 21.76 -4.12 0.62
C GLY A 145 21.37 -5.45 1.28
N THR A 146 20.57 -5.44 2.34
CA THR A 146 20.11 -6.68 2.98
C THR A 146 18.65 -6.98 2.70
N ILE A 147 18.30 -8.28 2.71
CA ILE A 147 16.91 -8.75 2.84
C ILE A 147 16.86 -9.62 4.09
N SER A 148 15.93 -9.32 4.97
CA SER A 148 15.74 -10.02 6.23
C SER A 148 14.31 -10.54 6.38
N GLY A 149 14.15 -11.62 7.17
CA GLY A 149 12.86 -12.24 7.42
C GLY A 149 12.50 -12.25 8.90
N TRP A 150 11.22 -12.00 9.21
CA TRP A 150 10.70 -12.15 10.56
C TRP A 150 9.90 -13.44 10.70
N SER A 151 10.30 -14.26 11.66
CA SER A 151 9.64 -15.51 12.00
C SER A 151 9.36 -15.61 13.51
N PRO A 152 8.08 -15.59 13.94
CA PRO A 152 7.75 -15.66 15.37
C PRO A 152 8.14 -17.01 16.03
N SER A 153 8.34 -18.05 15.25
CA SER A 153 8.81 -19.34 15.75
C SER A 153 10.31 -19.35 16.07
N VAL A 154 11.07 -18.38 15.56
CA VAL A 154 12.51 -18.23 15.80
C VAL A 154 12.76 -17.14 16.83
N THR A 155 12.35 -15.92 16.56
CA THR A 155 12.46 -14.76 17.47
C THR A 155 11.33 -13.77 17.26
N LEU A 156 10.95 -13.07 18.32
CA LEU A 156 9.95 -11.99 18.24
C LEU A 156 10.59 -10.60 18.12
N ALA A 157 11.85 -10.47 18.58
CA ALA A 157 12.46 -9.16 18.81
C ALA A 157 13.11 -8.53 17.57
N ASN A 158 13.55 -9.37 16.63
CA ASN A 158 14.29 -8.91 15.44
C ASN A 158 13.96 -9.75 14.22
N THR A 159 14.23 -9.19 13.04
CA THR A 159 14.34 -9.98 11.80
C THR A 159 15.68 -10.69 11.75
N ILE A 160 15.84 -11.60 10.81
CA ILE A 160 17.08 -12.35 10.59
C ILE A 160 17.51 -12.11 9.15
N VAL A 161 18.74 -11.64 8.95
CA VAL A 161 19.33 -11.42 7.62
C VAL A 161 19.41 -12.75 6.87
N ALA A 162 18.82 -12.78 5.68
CA ALA A 162 18.80 -13.92 4.79
C ALA A 162 19.58 -13.67 3.48
N VAL A 163 19.65 -12.41 3.03
CA VAL A 163 20.50 -11.93 1.94
C VAL A 163 21.35 -10.79 2.47
N ASP A 164 22.65 -10.84 2.21
CA ASP A 164 23.58 -9.75 2.54
C ASP A 164 24.42 -9.43 1.30
N HIS A 165 24.05 -8.39 0.61
CA HIS A 165 24.74 -7.82 -0.55
C HIS A 165 25.43 -6.49 -0.21
N SER A 166 25.61 -6.19 1.09
CA SER A 166 26.26 -4.95 1.53
C SER A 166 27.68 -4.78 0.99
N ALA A 167 28.43 -5.88 0.87
CA ALA A 167 29.78 -5.87 0.30
C ALA A 167 29.79 -5.63 -1.23
N GLN A 168 28.68 -5.89 -1.91
CA GLN A 168 28.48 -5.57 -3.34
C GLN A 168 28.09 -4.11 -3.54
N GLY A 169 27.63 -3.43 -2.50
CA GLY A 169 27.16 -2.06 -2.55
C GLY A 169 25.73 -1.93 -3.12
N ASP A 170 24.93 -2.99 -3.01
CA ASP A 170 23.52 -2.95 -3.37
C ASP A 170 22.75 -2.02 -2.42
N VAL A 171 21.75 -1.32 -2.95
CA VAL A 171 20.86 -0.43 -2.19
C VAL A 171 19.44 -0.76 -2.58
N PHE A 172 18.77 -1.53 -1.74
CA PHE A 172 17.38 -1.90 -2.00
C PHE A 172 16.44 -0.80 -1.51
N LYS A 173 15.62 -0.28 -2.43
CA LYS A 173 14.66 0.80 -2.13
C LYS A 173 13.20 0.35 -2.17
N GLY A 174 12.96 -0.95 -2.26
CA GLY A 174 11.62 -1.55 -2.19
C GLY A 174 11.60 -2.99 -2.70
N LEU A 175 10.73 -3.81 -2.11
CA LEU A 175 10.55 -5.19 -2.54
C LEU A 175 9.08 -5.58 -2.66
N THR A 176 8.85 -6.60 -3.47
CA THR A 176 7.54 -7.25 -3.59
C THR A 176 7.66 -8.75 -3.75
N LEU A 177 6.52 -9.44 -3.58
CA LEU A 177 6.39 -10.87 -3.85
C LEU A 177 5.43 -11.12 -4.99
N LEU A 178 5.82 -12.00 -5.91
CA LEU A 178 4.91 -12.54 -6.91
C LEU A 178 5.12 -14.04 -7.07
N ASN A 179 4.01 -14.78 -7.09
CA ASN A 179 4.04 -16.22 -7.37
C ASN A 179 4.04 -16.43 -8.89
N ASN A 180 5.02 -17.15 -9.41
CA ASN A 180 5.13 -17.46 -10.85
C ASN A 180 4.34 -18.72 -11.27
N GLY A 181 3.47 -19.22 -10.39
CA GLY A 181 2.66 -20.44 -10.60
C GLY A 181 3.27 -21.69 -9.96
N SER A 182 4.54 -21.68 -9.55
CA SER A 182 5.21 -22.80 -8.86
C SER A 182 5.65 -22.44 -7.44
N ALA A 183 6.15 -21.22 -7.24
CA ALA A 183 6.64 -20.74 -5.95
C ALA A 183 6.60 -19.19 -5.93
N PRO A 184 6.61 -18.58 -4.73
CA PRO A 184 6.79 -17.13 -4.60
C PRO A 184 8.25 -16.75 -4.85
N PHE A 185 8.45 -15.62 -5.54
CA PHE A 185 9.74 -14.97 -5.75
C PHE A 185 9.74 -13.58 -5.14
N ILE A 186 10.88 -13.17 -4.59
CA ILE A 186 11.14 -11.79 -4.19
C ILE A 186 11.67 -11.04 -5.42
N TYR A 187 11.19 -9.83 -5.60
CA TYR A 187 11.73 -8.82 -6.52
C TYR A 187 12.16 -7.64 -5.66
N ALA A 188 13.43 -7.26 -5.72
CA ALA A 188 14.01 -6.16 -4.93
C ALA A 188 14.61 -5.12 -5.87
N ALA A 189 14.26 -3.86 -5.68
CA ALA A 189 14.72 -2.73 -6.48
C ALA A 189 16.11 -2.28 -6.01
N ASP A 190 17.17 -2.72 -6.69
CA ASP A 190 18.54 -2.28 -6.45
C ASP A 190 18.79 -0.96 -7.20
N PHE A 191 18.63 0.13 -6.46
CA PHE A 191 18.76 1.48 -6.96
C PHE A 191 20.20 1.81 -7.37
N ALA A 192 21.19 1.31 -6.62
CA ALA A 192 22.61 1.57 -6.87
C ALA A 192 23.08 0.99 -8.22
N HIS A 193 22.57 -0.17 -8.62
CA HIS A 193 23.04 -0.87 -9.80
C HIS A 193 22.04 -0.90 -10.96
N ASN A 194 20.98 -0.10 -10.89
CA ASN A 194 19.95 0.01 -11.92
C ASN A 194 19.39 -1.35 -12.35
N ARG A 195 18.94 -2.14 -11.40
CA ARG A 195 18.34 -3.47 -11.66
C ARG A 195 17.30 -3.85 -10.62
N VAL A 196 16.38 -4.72 -11.01
CA VAL A 196 15.56 -5.47 -10.06
C VAL A 196 16.20 -6.83 -9.90
N GLU A 197 16.55 -7.20 -8.68
CA GLU A 197 17.05 -8.53 -8.34
C GLU A 197 15.91 -9.48 -8.01
N VAL A 198 16.04 -10.74 -8.41
CA VAL A 198 15.02 -11.77 -8.21
C VAL A 198 15.59 -12.90 -7.38
N PHE A 199 14.93 -13.17 -6.24
CA PHE A 199 15.31 -14.26 -5.35
C PHE A 199 14.19 -15.31 -5.27
N ASN A 200 14.57 -16.58 -5.18
CA ASN A 200 13.62 -17.65 -4.98
C ASN A 200 13.18 -17.74 -3.50
N ASN A 201 12.26 -18.65 -3.21
CA ASN A 201 11.73 -18.88 -1.87
C ASN A 201 12.73 -19.48 -0.85
N GLN A 202 13.99 -19.64 -1.22
CA GLN A 202 15.12 -20.02 -0.36
C GLN A 202 16.16 -18.90 -0.28
N PHE A 203 15.81 -17.68 -0.68
CA PHE A 203 16.67 -16.50 -0.72
C PHE A 203 17.88 -16.59 -1.66
N HIS A 204 17.90 -17.54 -2.61
CA HIS A 204 18.94 -17.58 -3.61
C HIS A 204 18.60 -16.62 -4.75
N GLN A 205 19.51 -15.74 -5.11
CA GLN A 205 19.38 -14.91 -6.30
C GLN A 205 19.38 -15.81 -7.54
N VAL A 206 18.33 -15.68 -8.36
CA VAL A 206 18.14 -16.53 -9.55
C VAL A 206 18.22 -15.76 -10.85
N SER A 207 17.94 -14.46 -10.83
CA SER A 207 18.05 -13.58 -12.00
C SER A 207 18.06 -12.12 -11.55
N SER A 208 18.25 -11.23 -12.52
CA SER A 208 18.00 -9.80 -12.41
C SER A 208 17.55 -9.28 -13.77
N PHE A 209 16.88 -8.13 -13.78
CA PHE A 209 16.48 -7.44 -15.00
C PHE A 209 16.52 -5.92 -14.82
N THR A 210 16.63 -5.21 -15.93
CA THR A 210 16.61 -3.74 -16.01
C THR A 210 15.94 -3.31 -17.30
N ASP A 211 15.70 -2.03 -17.47
CA ASP A 211 15.28 -1.45 -18.74
C ASP A 211 16.39 -0.62 -19.40
N PRO A 212 17.13 -1.17 -20.36
CA PRO A 212 18.17 -0.43 -21.07
C PRO A 212 17.62 0.62 -22.05
N SER A 213 16.29 0.69 -22.25
CA SER A 213 15.67 1.68 -23.13
C SER A 213 15.36 3.00 -22.41
N LEU A 214 15.43 3.04 -21.09
CA LEU A 214 15.30 4.29 -20.33
C LEU A 214 16.54 5.18 -20.51
N PRO A 215 16.39 6.50 -20.39
CA PRO A 215 17.54 7.39 -20.36
C PRO A 215 18.52 7.02 -19.25
N ALA A 216 19.81 7.26 -19.49
CA ALA A 216 20.84 7.02 -18.48
C ALA A 216 20.56 7.83 -17.21
N GLY A 217 20.83 7.23 -16.04
CA GLY A 217 20.63 7.86 -14.74
C GLY A 217 19.27 7.56 -14.09
N TYR A 218 18.42 6.73 -14.70
CA TYR A 218 17.21 6.21 -14.02
C TYR A 218 17.48 4.82 -13.45
N SER A 219 16.98 4.58 -12.23
CA SER A 219 17.07 3.29 -11.56
C SER A 219 15.73 2.87 -10.94
N PRO A 220 15.50 1.56 -10.75
CA PRO A 220 14.35 1.06 -10.00
C PRO A 220 14.32 1.65 -8.60
N PHE A 221 13.28 2.40 -8.29
CA PHE A 221 13.09 3.08 -7.02
C PHE A 221 12.09 2.35 -6.12
N ASN A 222 11.12 1.67 -6.73
CA ASN A 222 10.24 0.70 -6.04
C ASN A 222 9.76 -0.37 -7.02
N VAL A 223 9.34 -1.49 -6.47
CA VAL A 223 8.74 -2.59 -7.21
C VAL A 223 7.48 -3.10 -6.50
N GLN A 224 6.39 -3.30 -7.26
CA GLN A 224 5.11 -3.73 -6.70
C GLN A 224 4.43 -4.77 -7.58
N ALA A 225 4.00 -5.89 -6.98
CA ALA A 225 3.18 -6.89 -7.66
C ALA A 225 1.71 -6.47 -7.65
N LEU A 226 1.15 -6.21 -8.82
CA LEU A 226 -0.24 -5.81 -9.01
C LEU A 226 -0.85 -6.65 -10.14
N ASN A 227 -2.02 -7.24 -9.90
CA ASN A 227 -2.77 -8.01 -10.91
C ASN A 227 -1.94 -9.13 -11.61
N GLY A 228 -0.99 -9.75 -10.89
CA GLY A 228 -0.14 -10.83 -11.43
C GLY A 228 1.03 -10.35 -12.31
N LEU A 229 1.30 -9.06 -12.34
CA LEU A 229 2.43 -8.43 -13.03
C LEU A 229 3.33 -7.70 -12.03
N VAL A 230 4.56 -7.43 -12.43
CA VAL A 230 5.54 -6.66 -11.67
C VAL A 230 5.60 -5.24 -12.24
N TYR A 231 5.19 -4.27 -11.44
CA TYR A 231 5.32 -2.83 -11.77
C TYR A 231 6.57 -2.31 -11.11
N VAL A 232 7.38 -1.59 -11.87
CA VAL A 232 8.64 -0.98 -11.39
C VAL A 232 8.54 0.52 -11.59
N ALA A 233 8.62 1.26 -10.50
CA ALA A 233 8.78 2.71 -10.53
C ALA A 233 10.27 3.06 -10.60
N PHE A 234 10.62 3.99 -11.49
CA PHE A 234 11.99 4.46 -11.68
C PHE A 234 12.10 5.92 -11.31
N ALA A 235 13.12 6.26 -10.54
CA ALA A 235 13.53 7.64 -10.27
C ALA A 235 14.90 7.93 -10.87
N GLN A 236 15.17 9.20 -11.10
CA GLN A 236 16.48 9.65 -11.57
C GLN A 236 17.46 9.68 -10.39
N HIS A 237 18.68 9.17 -10.59
CA HIS A 237 19.77 9.29 -9.62
C HIS A 237 20.19 10.74 -9.42
N GLY A 238 20.37 11.12 -8.16
CA GLY A 238 21.02 12.32 -7.72
C GLY A 238 22.50 12.14 -7.41
N GLU A 239 23.01 12.98 -6.55
CA GLU A 239 24.34 12.79 -5.97
C GLU A 239 24.27 11.69 -4.90
N GLY A 240 25.22 10.76 -4.93
CA GLY A 240 25.20 9.62 -4.02
C GLY A 240 24.17 8.57 -4.40
N LEU A 241 23.32 8.17 -3.46
CA LEU A 241 22.29 7.13 -3.61
C LEU A 241 20.86 7.70 -3.46
N ASP A 242 20.73 9.02 -3.51
CA ASP A 242 19.44 9.70 -3.46
C ASP A 242 18.85 9.91 -4.84
N GLU A 243 17.57 10.12 -4.93
CA GLU A 243 16.85 10.43 -6.16
C GLU A 243 16.76 11.95 -6.37
N VAL A 244 16.54 12.35 -7.61
CA VAL A 244 16.28 13.75 -8.00
C VAL A 244 14.79 14.02 -8.07
N HIS A 245 14.35 15.08 -7.41
CA HIS A 245 12.99 15.58 -7.49
C HIS A 245 12.83 16.56 -8.65
N GLY A 246 11.76 16.41 -9.41
CA GLY A 246 11.43 17.31 -10.51
C GLY A 246 10.24 16.83 -11.35
N ALA A 247 9.47 17.76 -11.86
CA ALA A 247 8.32 17.44 -12.70
C ALA A 247 8.76 16.69 -13.97
N GLY A 248 8.13 15.55 -14.23
CA GLY A 248 8.47 14.67 -15.35
C GLY A 248 9.66 13.74 -15.10
N LEU A 249 10.23 13.74 -13.88
CA LEU A 249 11.32 12.83 -13.53
C LEU A 249 10.76 11.53 -12.96
N GLY A 250 10.50 10.56 -13.82
CA GLY A 250 10.06 9.23 -13.44
C GLY A 250 9.51 8.41 -14.58
N TYR A 251 9.52 7.10 -14.40
CA TYR A 251 8.90 6.11 -15.28
C TYR A 251 8.21 5.03 -14.46
N VAL A 252 7.24 4.36 -15.07
CA VAL A 252 6.67 3.11 -14.55
C VAL A 252 6.65 2.08 -15.66
N ASP A 253 7.40 1.01 -15.48
CA ASP A 253 7.43 -0.14 -16.37
C ASP A 253 6.62 -1.30 -15.83
N VAL A 254 6.17 -2.16 -16.71
CA VAL A 254 5.45 -3.40 -16.38
C VAL A 254 6.20 -4.60 -16.94
N TYR A 255 6.41 -5.58 -16.06
CA TYR A 255 7.09 -6.84 -16.38
C TYR A 255 6.21 -8.04 -16.04
N SER A 256 6.46 -9.16 -16.72
CA SER A 256 5.94 -10.45 -16.31
C SER A 256 6.65 -10.98 -15.06
N ALA A 257 6.10 -12.02 -14.44
CA ALA A 257 6.74 -12.70 -13.33
C ALA A 257 8.12 -13.32 -13.67
N SER A 258 8.45 -13.49 -14.94
CA SER A 258 9.79 -13.94 -15.38
C SER A 258 10.80 -12.82 -15.61
N GLY A 259 10.43 -11.56 -15.30
CA GLY A 259 11.28 -10.38 -15.55
C GLY A 259 11.33 -9.93 -17.00
N HIS A 260 10.42 -10.44 -17.86
CA HIS A 260 10.32 -9.96 -19.24
C HIS A 260 9.53 -8.66 -19.29
N LYS A 261 10.13 -7.60 -19.83
CA LYS A 261 9.47 -6.31 -20.00
C LYS A 261 8.29 -6.40 -20.97
N ILE A 262 7.13 -5.97 -20.51
CA ILE A 262 5.90 -5.90 -21.33
C ILE A 262 5.80 -4.53 -21.99
N THR A 263 5.95 -3.45 -21.19
CA THR A 263 5.84 -2.07 -21.68
C THR A 263 6.43 -1.07 -20.68
N THR A 264 6.85 0.09 -21.18
CA THR A 264 6.88 1.30 -20.36
C THR A 264 5.45 1.84 -20.34
N LEU A 265 4.79 1.70 -19.20
CA LEU A 265 3.39 2.08 -19.04
C LEU A 265 3.25 3.60 -18.93
N ILE A 266 4.12 4.25 -18.14
CA ILE A 266 4.08 5.70 -17.91
C ILE A 266 5.49 6.24 -18.07
N ALA A 267 5.61 7.34 -18.80
CA ALA A 267 6.86 8.05 -18.99
C ALA A 267 6.70 9.54 -18.70
N ASN A 268 7.52 10.08 -17.83
CA ASN A 268 7.57 11.52 -17.52
C ASN A 268 6.21 12.09 -17.05
N GLY A 269 5.73 13.18 -17.66
CA GLY A 269 4.41 13.79 -17.41
C GLY A 269 4.26 14.28 -15.98
N ALA A 270 3.29 13.73 -15.22
CA ALA A 270 3.01 14.09 -13.83
C ALA A 270 3.86 13.30 -12.82
N LEU A 271 4.80 12.46 -13.26
CA LEU A 271 5.71 11.73 -12.38
C LEU A 271 6.80 12.64 -11.81
N ASN A 272 7.16 12.39 -10.55
CA ASN A 272 8.19 13.12 -9.80
C ASN A 272 8.75 12.21 -8.72
N ALA A 273 9.83 11.48 -9.01
CA ALA A 273 10.39 10.43 -8.17
C ALA A 273 9.27 9.49 -7.64
N PRO A 274 8.56 8.73 -8.52
CA PRO A 274 7.44 7.89 -8.12
C PRO A 274 7.92 6.71 -7.27
N TRP A 275 7.23 6.47 -6.13
CA TRP A 275 7.49 5.32 -5.27
C TRP A 275 6.23 4.50 -5.00
N GLY A 276 5.18 5.11 -4.46
CA GLY A 276 3.94 4.44 -4.08
C GLY A 276 3.15 3.94 -5.28
N LEU A 277 2.83 2.65 -5.31
CA LEU A 277 2.04 2.02 -6.38
C LEU A 277 0.91 1.17 -5.80
N THR A 278 -0.33 1.43 -6.20
CA THR A 278 -1.47 0.56 -5.85
C THR A 278 -2.60 0.69 -6.87
N ILE A 279 -3.49 -0.30 -6.93
CA ILE A 279 -4.74 -0.17 -7.68
C ILE A 279 -5.77 0.50 -6.78
N ALA A 280 -6.45 1.52 -7.28
CA ALA A 280 -7.50 2.21 -6.56
C ALA A 280 -8.65 1.24 -6.20
N PRO A 281 -9.15 1.25 -4.96
CA PRO A 281 -10.30 0.44 -4.56
C PRO A 281 -11.54 0.76 -5.40
N ALA A 282 -12.49 -0.18 -5.49
CA ALA A 282 -13.76 0.02 -6.20
C ALA A 282 -14.60 1.20 -5.64
N SER A 283 -14.30 1.63 -4.42
CA SER A 283 -14.91 2.78 -3.75
C SER A 283 -14.32 4.14 -4.14
N PHE A 284 -13.28 4.21 -4.99
CA PHE A 284 -12.54 5.44 -5.30
C PHE A 284 -13.17 6.30 -6.42
N GLY A 285 -14.49 6.25 -6.58
CA GLY A 285 -15.22 7.11 -7.50
C GLY A 285 -14.72 6.96 -8.95
N GLN A 286 -14.40 8.09 -9.58
CA GLN A 286 -13.91 8.11 -10.96
C GLN A 286 -12.57 7.39 -11.16
N PHE A 287 -11.79 7.21 -10.10
CA PHE A 287 -10.48 6.52 -10.17
C PHE A 287 -10.56 5.03 -9.81
N ALA A 288 -11.77 4.47 -9.59
CA ALA A 288 -11.93 3.08 -9.23
C ALA A 288 -11.29 2.13 -10.26
N GLY A 289 -10.34 1.31 -9.80
CA GLY A 289 -9.60 0.37 -10.66
C GLY A 289 -8.41 0.97 -11.40
N ASP A 290 -8.16 2.27 -11.32
CA ASP A 290 -6.97 2.90 -11.88
C ASP A 290 -5.71 2.58 -11.09
N LEU A 291 -4.55 2.69 -11.72
CA LEU A 291 -3.26 2.66 -11.06
C LEU A 291 -3.01 4.02 -10.40
N LEU A 292 -2.92 4.03 -9.07
CA LEU A 292 -2.48 5.18 -8.31
C LEU A 292 -0.96 5.14 -8.19
N VAL A 293 -0.33 6.25 -8.57
CA VAL A 293 1.12 6.47 -8.46
C VAL A 293 1.36 7.64 -7.52
N GLY A 294 2.00 7.37 -6.39
CA GLY A 294 2.45 8.37 -5.43
C GLY A 294 3.85 8.85 -5.75
N ASN A 295 4.00 10.14 -5.87
CA ASN A 295 5.28 10.80 -6.07
C ASN A 295 5.91 11.14 -4.72
N PHE A 296 7.10 10.63 -4.46
CA PHE A 296 7.90 11.09 -3.31
C PHE A 296 8.27 12.56 -3.47
N GLY A 297 8.67 12.98 -4.70
CA GLY A 297 9.25 14.29 -4.96
C GLY A 297 8.29 15.48 -4.79
N ASP A 298 6.96 15.31 -4.86
CA ASP A 298 6.00 16.41 -4.65
C ASP A 298 4.76 15.99 -3.83
N GLY A 299 4.75 14.78 -3.31
CA GLY A 299 3.69 14.25 -2.46
C GLY A 299 2.35 14.03 -3.15
N LYS A 300 2.24 14.24 -4.46
CA LYS A 300 0.99 14.09 -5.21
C LYS A 300 0.72 12.64 -5.55
N ILE A 301 -0.57 12.33 -5.70
CA ILE A 301 -1.04 11.01 -6.12
C ILE A 301 -1.78 11.17 -7.43
N ASN A 302 -1.26 10.51 -8.46
CA ASN A 302 -1.78 10.56 -9.82
C ASN A 302 -2.41 9.22 -10.20
N ALA A 303 -3.56 9.27 -10.88
CA ALA A 303 -4.28 8.11 -11.36
C ALA A 303 -4.01 7.90 -12.86
N TYR A 304 -3.77 6.66 -13.24
CA TYR A 304 -3.51 6.26 -14.61
C TYR A 304 -4.32 5.00 -14.96
N ASN A 305 -4.75 4.90 -16.19
CA ASN A 305 -5.32 3.66 -16.69
C ASN A 305 -4.28 2.54 -16.62
N PRO A 306 -4.52 1.44 -15.90
CA PRO A 306 -3.49 0.40 -15.66
C PRO A 306 -3.12 -0.41 -16.90
N THR A 307 -3.88 -0.29 -18.00
CA THR A 307 -3.62 -1.00 -19.26
C THR A 307 -2.91 -0.12 -20.29
N THR A 308 -3.31 1.15 -20.37
CA THR A 308 -2.81 2.05 -21.43
C THR A 308 -1.79 3.07 -20.94
N GLY A 309 -1.65 3.25 -19.61
CA GLY A 309 -0.82 4.30 -19.02
C GLY A 309 -1.38 5.72 -19.19
N ALA A 310 -2.58 5.86 -19.76
CA ALA A 310 -3.19 7.17 -19.93
C ALA A 310 -3.44 7.83 -18.57
N PHE A 311 -2.99 9.09 -18.45
CA PHE A 311 -3.28 9.91 -17.27
C PHE A 311 -4.78 10.17 -17.16
N VAL A 312 -5.36 9.86 -16.00
CA VAL A 312 -6.79 10.06 -15.71
C VAL A 312 -6.99 11.33 -14.89
N GLY A 313 -6.16 11.58 -13.91
CA GLY A 313 -6.24 12.77 -13.07
C GLY A 313 -5.33 12.69 -11.86
N THR A 314 -5.34 13.74 -11.05
CA THR A 314 -4.66 13.80 -9.75
C THR A 314 -5.73 13.77 -8.64
N LEU A 315 -5.46 13.09 -7.52
CA LEU A 315 -6.35 13.11 -6.38
C LEU A 315 -6.39 14.51 -5.77
N ASN A 316 -7.58 15.11 -5.68
CA ASN A 316 -7.77 16.47 -5.21
C ASN A 316 -8.56 16.50 -3.89
N SER A 317 -8.36 17.54 -3.09
CA SER A 317 -9.19 17.88 -1.93
C SER A 317 -10.51 18.50 -2.35
N ALA A 318 -11.45 18.69 -1.41
CA ALA A 318 -12.74 19.32 -1.61
C ALA A 318 -12.68 20.75 -2.20
N GLY A 319 -11.53 21.40 -2.15
CA GLY A 319 -11.29 22.69 -2.79
C GLY A 319 -10.77 22.61 -4.22
N GLY A 320 -10.60 21.41 -4.77
CA GLY A 320 -10.05 21.16 -6.10
C GLY A 320 -8.52 21.29 -6.17
N ALA A 321 -7.83 21.55 -5.05
CA ALA A 321 -6.38 21.54 -4.99
C ALA A 321 -5.87 20.10 -4.91
N PRO A 322 -4.76 19.74 -5.59
CA PRO A 322 -4.13 18.44 -5.46
C PRO A 322 -3.85 18.10 -4.00
N LEU A 323 -4.13 16.86 -3.60
CA LEU A 323 -3.59 16.34 -2.36
C LEU A 323 -2.06 16.26 -2.49
N ALA A 324 -1.37 16.74 -1.46
CA ALA A 324 0.08 16.64 -1.35
C ALA A 324 0.43 16.15 0.06
N ILE A 325 1.13 15.04 0.13
CA ILE A 325 1.59 14.42 1.36
C ILE A 325 3.11 14.55 1.37
N ASP A 326 3.64 15.34 2.29
CA ASP A 326 5.07 15.57 2.42
C ASP A 326 5.82 14.26 2.69
N GLY A 327 6.87 13.98 1.89
CA GLY A 327 7.65 12.75 1.98
C GLY A 327 6.83 11.46 1.72
N LEU A 328 5.90 11.48 0.76
CA LEU A 328 5.01 10.35 0.45
C LEU A 328 5.78 9.11 -0.02
N TRP A 329 5.65 8.02 0.72
CA TRP A 329 6.23 6.73 0.39
C TRP A 329 5.16 5.74 -0.12
N ALA A 330 4.70 4.83 0.70
CA ALA A 330 3.81 3.77 0.27
C ALA A 330 2.37 4.22 0.02
N LEU A 331 1.75 3.53 -0.91
CA LEU A 331 0.31 3.47 -1.11
C LEU A 331 -0.13 2.01 -1.04
N ARG A 332 -1.18 1.71 -0.27
CA ARG A 332 -1.73 0.38 -0.14
C ARG A 332 -3.23 0.43 -0.02
N GLN A 333 -3.94 -0.52 -0.65
CA GLN A 333 -5.37 -0.70 -0.34
C GLN A 333 -5.55 -1.00 1.14
N GLY A 334 -6.38 -0.19 1.79
CA GLY A 334 -6.77 -0.34 3.17
C GLY A 334 -8.08 -1.10 3.32
N PRO A 335 -8.51 -1.35 4.57
CA PRO A 335 -9.85 -1.83 4.86
C PRO A 335 -10.90 -0.82 4.38
N ASP A 336 -12.11 -1.29 4.15
CA ASP A 336 -13.29 -0.46 3.81
C ASP A 336 -13.13 0.40 2.55
N GLY A 337 -12.25 0.01 1.63
CA GLY A 337 -12.07 0.71 0.36
C GLY A 337 -11.37 2.06 0.49
N THR A 338 -10.50 2.21 1.47
CA THR A 338 -9.57 3.33 1.62
C THR A 338 -8.22 3.01 0.97
N VAL A 339 -7.36 4.01 0.86
CA VAL A 339 -5.93 3.83 0.58
C VAL A 339 -5.16 4.28 1.81
N VAL A 340 -4.37 3.38 2.39
CA VAL A 340 -3.42 3.69 3.46
C VAL A 340 -2.14 4.20 2.82
N PHE A 341 -1.56 5.24 3.38
CA PHE A 341 -0.26 5.77 2.97
C PHE A 341 0.71 5.82 4.15
N SER A 342 1.99 5.81 3.84
CA SER A 342 3.08 6.15 4.74
C SER A 342 3.86 7.34 4.19
N SER A 343 4.51 8.09 5.06
CA SER A 343 5.37 9.20 4.66
C SER A 343 6.47 9.50 5.67
N GLY A 344 7.54 10.15 5.18
CA GLY A 344 8.63 10.71 5.96
C GLY A 344 8.62 12.24 5.87
N PRO A 345 7.71 12.96 6.55
CA PRO A 345 7.62 14.41 6.43
C PRO A 345 8.80 15.13 7.04
N ASN A 346 8.99 16.41 6.63
CA ASN A 346 10.03 17.30 7.09
C ASN A 346 11.44 16.73 6.84
N ASP A 347 11.76 16.54 5.55
CA ASP A 347 13.04 15.94 5.11
C ASP A 347 13.32 14.62 5.84
N GLU A 348 12.33 13.72 5.89
CA GLU A 348 12.42 12.38 6.45
C GLU A 348 12.73 12.29 7.95
N SER A 349 12.71 13.42 8.65
CA SER A 349 13.01 13.46 10.09
C SER A 349 11.85 12.99 10.98
N HIS A 350 10.66 12.79 10.39
CA HIS A 350 9.45 12.35 11.07
C HIS A 350 8.74 11.24 10.31
N GLY A 351 7.66 10.69 10.90
CA GLY A 351 6.86 9.65 10.27
C GLY A 351 5.36 9.90 10.40
N LEU A 352 4.65 9.51 9.36
CA LEU A 352 3.19 9.60 9.32
C LEU A 352 2.61 8.40 8.58
N VAL A 353 1.58 7.80 9.14
CA VAL A 353 0.69 6.85 8.46
C VAL A 353 -0.71 7.41 8.53
N GLY A 354 -1.41 7.39 7.41
CA GLY A 354 -2.77 7.86 7.34
C GLY A 354 -3.58 7.15 6.28
N VAL A 355 -4.81 7.59 6.11
CA VAL A 355 -5.73 7.07 5.10
C VAL A 355 -6.24 8.16 4.19
N ILE A 356 -6.43 7.82 2.94
CA ILE A 356 -7.09 8.64 1.93
C ILE A 356 -8.48 8.06 1.71
N ARG A 357 -9.49 8.90 1.87
CA ARG A 357 -10.91 8.52 1.74
C ARG A 357 -11.61 9.41 0.73
N PRO A 358 -12.44 8.85 -0.17
CA PRO A 358 -13.38 9.65 -0.95
C PRO A 358 -14.39 10.36 -0.05
N ASN A 359 -14.67 11.64 -0.28
CA ASN A 359 -15.57 12.42 0.58
C ASN A 359 -17.03 11.93 0.54
N TRP A 360 -17.49 11.34 -0.57
CA TRP A 360 -18.84 10.77 -0.67
C TRP A 360 -19.05 9.53 0.23
N ALA A 361 -17.99 8.79 0.58
CA ALA A 361 -18.08 7.69 1.51
C ALA A 361 -18.55 8.14 2.91
N ALA A 362 -18.15 9.34 3.35
CA ALA A 362 -18.59 9.93 4.61
C ALA A 362 -20.10 10.24 4.61
N ALA A 363 -20.66 10.71 3.49
CA ALA A 363 -22.10 11.01 3.36
C ALA A 363 -22.97 9.73 3.40
N SER A 364 -22.49 8.61 2.88
CA SER A 364 -23.24 7.33 2.90
C SER A 364 -23.29 6.68 4.29
N TRP A 365 -22.29 6.91 5.14
CA TRP A 365 -22.26 6.43 6.53
C TRP A 365 -23.22 7.20 7.43
N ALA A 366 -23.32 8.52 7.27
CA ALA A 366 -24.28 9.35 8.00
C ALA A 366 -25.73 8.96 7.69
N PHE A 367 -26.01 8.51 6.46
CA PHE A 367 -27.35 8.06 6.06
C PHE A 367 -27.72 6.68 6.66
N ARG A 368 -26.77 5.77 6.82
CA ARG A 368 -27.00 4.45 7.44
C ARG A 368 -27.23 4.53 8.95
N SER A 369 -26.54 5.44 9.64
CA SER A 369 -26.72 5.63 11.09
C SER A 369 -28.06 6.30 11.45
N HIS A 370 -28.71 7.03 10.53
CA HIS A 370 -30.03 7.64 10.75
C HIS A 370 -31.20 6.71 10.43
N VAL A 371 -31.01 5.66 9.62
CA VAL A 371 -32.08 4.72 9.25
C VAL A 371 -32.26 3.60 10.31
N GLN A 372 -31.30 3.39 11.21
CA GLN A 372 -31.42 2.39 12.28
C GLN A 372 -32.13 2.88 13.56
N LEU A 373 -32.60 4.13 13.61
CA LEU A 373 -33.28 4.69 14.79
C LEU A 373 -34.79 4.81 14.64
N VAL A 374 -35.42 4.17 13.64
CA VAL A 374 -36.88 4.12 13.47
C VAL A 374 -37.31 2.67 13.26
N HIS A 375 -37.26 1.88 14.33
CA HIS A 375 -38.11 0.69 14.53
C HIS A 375 -38.43 0.54 16.00
#